data_a77a49220a17fa8d638bdeee243bf22d
#
_entry.id   a77a49220a17fa8d638bdeee243bf22d
#
_cell.length_a   1.000
_cell.length_b   1.000
_cell.length_c   1.000
_cell.angle_alpha   90.00
_cell.angle_beta   90.00
_cell.angle_gamma   90.00
#
_symmetry.space_group_name_H-M   'P 1'
#
loop_
_entity.id
_entity.type
_entity.pdbx_description
1 polymer ?
#
loop_
_entity_poly.entity_id
_entity_poly.type
_entity_poly.pdbx_seq_one_letter_code
_entity_poly.pdbx_strand_id
1 'polypeptide(L)'
;MAGADIVVLAMPLHRFLDVDPALLSGRLVVDAMNYWPASDGVLTAFENDATGSSEIVAGRLAGSAVVKALNHIGYHELEDRARPAGAPDRRASGLAGDDPAAVAAVAELTDRIGYDPVRLGGLPAGRVLQPGGPVFGQVLTVPEFERAVHQDARSLS
;
A
#
# COMPACT_ATOMS: atom_id res chain seq x y z
N MET A 1 17.41 -12.14 4.53
CA MET A 1 15.93 -12.21 4.59
C MET A 1 15.37 -13.60 4.95
N ALA A 2 16.24 -14.59 5.17
CA ALA A 2 15.79 -15.89 5.68
C ALA A 2 15.21 -15.69 7.10
N GLY A 3 13.91 -16.02 7.29
CA GLY A 3 13.24 -15.95 8.59
C GLY A 3 12.30 -14.75 8.83
N ALA A 4 12.14 -13.82 7.88
CA ALA A 4 11.12 -12.77 7.99
C ALA A 4 9.75 -13.32 7.61
N ASP A 5 8.73 -13.07 8.43
CA ASP A 5 7.34 -13.45 8.14
C ASP A 5 6.69 -12.47 7.15
N ILE A 6 7.04 -11.19 7.25
CA ILE A 6 6.57 -10.10 6.39
C ILE A 6 7.78 -9.37 5.80
N VAL A 7 7.76 -9.12 4.50
CA VAL A 7 8.76 -8.31 3.81
C VAL A 7 8.12 -7.01 3.33
N VAL A 8 8.65 -5.87 3.73
CA VAL A 8 8.18 -4.55 3.28
C VAL A 8 9.09 -4.06 2.15
N LEU A 9 8.51 -3.83 0.98
CA LEU A 9 9.18 -3.19 -0.16
C LEU A 9 8.97 -1.68 -0.08
N ALA A 10 10.01 -0.96 0.35
CA ALA A 10 10.01 0.49 0.51
C ALA A 10 11.24 1.08 -0.20
N MET A 11 11.30 0.88 -1.52
CA MET A 11 12.40 1.30 -2.39
C MET A 11 11.86 2.02 -3.61
N PRO A 12 12.68 2.79 -4.36
CA PRO A 12 12.29 3.29 -5.67
C PRO A 12 11.85 2.16 -6.60
N LEU A 13 10.75 2.36 -7.32
CA LEU A 13 10.11 1.29 -8.09
C LEU A 13 11.01 0.72 -9.20
N HIS A 14 11.84 1.57 -9.83
CA HIS A 14 12.82 1.10 -10.82
C HIS A 14 13.81 0.08 -10.23
N ARG A 15 14.17 0.21 -8.93
CA ARG A 15 15.06 -0.74 -8.25
C ARG A 15 14.38 -2.07 -7.96
N PHE A 16 13.06 -2.05 -7.73
CA PHE A 16 12.30 -3.28 -7.57
C PHE A 16 12.36 -4.17 -8.81
N LEU A 17 12.48 -3.59 -10.00
CA LEU A 17 12.58 -4.38 -11.23
C LEU A 17 13.84 -5.25 -11.31
N ASP A 18 14.88 -4.90 -10.55
CA ASP A 18 16.12 -5.68 -10.44
C ASP A 18 16.04 -6.77 -9.36
N VAL A 19 14.99 -6.79 -8.54
CA VAL A 19 14.81 -7.82 -7.50
C VAL A 19 14.44 -9.15 -8.13
N ASP A 20 15.19 -10.21 -7.79
CA ASP A 20 14.84 -11.58 -8.18
C ASP A 20 13.56 -12.01 -7.42
N PRO A 21 12.44 -12.28 -8.12
CA PRO A 21 11.20 -12.73 -7.51
C PRO A 21 11.33 -13.99 -6.66
N ALA A 22 12.28 -14.87 -6.97
CA ALA A 22 12.53 -16.10 -6.22
C ALA A 22 12.89 -15.83 -4.76
N LEU A 23 13.54 -14.69 -4.46
CA LEU A 23 13.90 -14.30 -3.08
C LEU A 23 12.69 -14.04 -2.19
N LEU A 24 11.55 -13.71 -2.79
CA LEU A 24 10.30 -13.36 -2.10
C LEU A 24 9.25 -14.47 -2.19
N SER A 25 9.52 -15.54 -2.92
CA SER A 25 8.59 -16.67 -3.08
C SER A 25 8.14 -17.25 -1.73
N GLY A 26 6.84 -17.47 -1.58
CA GLY A 26 6.22 -17.95 -0.34
C GLY A 26 6.17 -16.92 0.79
N ARG A 27 6.50 -15.65 0.53
CA ARG A 27 6.46 -14.59 1.55
C ARG A 27 5.20 -13.74 1.45
N LEU A 28 4.81 -13.15 2.59
CA LEU A 28 3.89 -12.04 2.63
C LEU A 28 4.67 -10.76 2.35
N VAL A 29 4.28 -10.05 1.31
CA VAL A 29 4.96 -8.83 0.85
C VAL A 29 4.04 -7.63 0.99
N VAL A 30 4.50 -6.62 1.73
CA VAL A 30 3.87 -5.30 1.77
C VAL A 30 4.49 -4.43 0.68
N ASP A 31 3.69 -4.01 -0.29
CA ASP A 31 4.08 -3.03 -1.30
C ASP A 31 3.83 -1.61 -0.78
N ALA A 32 4.87 -0.98 -0.25
CA ALA A 32 4.87 0.41 0.18
C ALA A 32 5.51 1.35 -0.87
N MET A 33 5.72 0.86 -2.09
CA MET A 33 6.32 1.64 -3.17
C MET A 33 5.30 2.53 -3.88
N ASN A 34 5.80 3.57 -4.53
CA ASN A 34 5.04 4.45 -5.41
C ASN A 34 5.76 4.60 -6.75
N TYR A 35 5.00 4.76 -7.83
CA TYR A 35 5.57 5.12 -9.10
C TYR A 35 5.72 6.65 -9.20
N TRP A 36 6.96 7.09 -9.38
CA TRP A 36 7.33 8.49 -9.56
C TRP A 36 8.16 8.66 -10.82
N PRO A 37 7.58 9.07 -11.97
CA PRO A 37 8.34 9.23 -13.23
C PRO A 37 9.57 10.14 -13.09
N ALA A 38 9.52 11.13 -12.19
CA ALA A 38 10.65 12.03 -11.96
C ALA A 38 11.89 11.32 -11.36
N SER A 39 11.70 10.27 -10.58
CA SER A 39 12.79 9.49 -9.95
C SER A 39 13.00 8.12 -10.59
N ASP A 40 11.93 7.49 -11.04
CA ASP A 40 11.96 6.14 -11.62
C ASP A 40 12.25 6.14 -13.14
N GLY A 41 12.12 7.31 -13.79
CA GLY A 41 12.05 7.38 -15.23
C GLY A 41 10.71 6.86 -15.77
N VAL A 42 10.58 6.84 -17.09
CA VAL A 42 9.37 6.31 -17.75
C VAL A 42 9.41 4.79 -17.72
N LEU A 43 8.55 4.20 -16.90
CA LEU A 43 8.35 2.74 -16.80
C LEU A 43 7.02 2.40 -17.47
N THR A 44 7.03 2.07 -18.75
CA THR A 44 5.83 1.86 -19.59
C THR A 44 4.79 0.94 -18.95
N ALA A 45 5.22 -0.09 -18.21
CA ALA A 45 4.31 -1.00 -17.53
C ALA A 45 3.47 -0.31 -16.44
N PHE A 46 3.98 0.79 -15.86
CA PHE A 46 3.33 1.51 -14.76
C PHE A 46 2.59 2.78 -15.21
N GLU A 47 2.64 3.11 -16.50
CA GLU A 47 1.92 4.26 -17.06
C GLU A 47 0.49 3.94 -17.51
N ASN A 48 0.03 2.73 -17.24
CA ASN A 48 -1.33 2.31 -17.58
C ASN A 48 -2.29 2.67 -16.45
N ASP A 49 -3.17 3.64 -16.72
CA ASP A 49 -4.20 4.09 -15.77
C ASP A 49 -5.24 3.01 -15.41
N ALA A 50 -5.35 1.94 -16.22
CA ALA A 50 -6.30 0.87 -15.97
C ALA A 50 -5.82 -0.13 -14.90
N THR A 51 -4.50 -0.23 -14.68
CA THR A 51 -3.90 -1.23 -13.78
C THR A 51 -3.14 -0.54 -12.67
N GLY A 52 -3.42 -0.86 -11.42
CA GLY A 52 -2.70 -0.32 -10.27
C GLY A 52 -1.25 -0.84 -10.19
N SER A 53 -0.34 -0.03 -9.65
CA SER A 53 1.07 -0.41 -9.53
C SER A 53 1.27 -1.71 -8.77
N SER A 54 0.47 -1.96 -7.73
CA SER A 54 0.58 -3.19 -6.92
C SER A 54 0.06 -4.44 -7.64
N GLU A 55 -0.83 -4.30 -8.61
CA GLU A 55 -1.24 -5.41 -9.48
C GLU A 55 -0.07 -5.87 -10.36
N ILE A 56 0.72 -4.92 -10.87
CA ILE A 56 1.93 -5.20 -11.66
C ILE A 56 2.99 -5.84 -10.77
N VAL A 57 3.19 -5.31 -9.56
CA VAL A 57 4.11 -5.87 -8.56
C VAL A 57 3.72 -7.30 -8.21
N ALA A 58 2.44 -7.56 -7.95
CA ALA A 58 1.93 -8.91 -7.65
C ALA A 58 2.09 -9.87 -8.83
N GLY A 59 1.87 -9.41 -10.05
CA GLY A 59 2.12 -10.22 -11.26
C GLY A 59 3.57 -10.66 -11.39
N ARG A 60 4.53 -9.78 -11.03
CA ARG A 60 5.95 -10.12 -10.98
C ARG A 60 6.30 -11.06 -9.82
N LEU A 61 5.59 -10.97 -8.71
CA LEU A 61 5.78 -11.76 -7.49
C LEU A 61 4.74 -12.87 -7.36
N ALA A 62 4.42 -13.58 -8.45
CA ALA A 62 3.33 -14.58 -8.51
C ALA A 62 3.42 -15.69 -7.44
N GLY A 63 4.60 -15.91 -6.84
CA GLY A 63 4.80 -16.85 -5.73
C GLY A 63 4.59 -16.24 -4.33
N SER A 64 4.16 -14.99 -4.22
CA SER A 64 4.02 -14.24 -2.95
C SER A 64 2.59 -13.71 -2.77
N ALA A 65 2.16 -13.55 -1.52
CA ALA A 65 0.97 -12.78 -1.23
C ALA A 65 1.34 -11.29 -1.12
N VAL A 66 0.78 -10.44 -1.98
CA VAL A 66 1.09 -9.00 -2.01
C VAL A 66 -0.05 -8.20 -1.43
N VAL A 67 0.26 -7.29 -0.52
CA VAL A 67 -0.68 -6.32 0.06
C VAL A 67 -0.12 -4.91 -0.15
N LYS A 68 -0.87 -4.03 -0.81
CA LYS A 68 -0.55 -2.61 -0.88
C LYS A 68 -0.91 -1.95 0.44
N ALA A 69 0.08 -1.33 1.08
CA ALA A 69 -0.12 -0.61 2.35
C ALA A 69 1.05 0.37 2.61
N LEU A 70 0.82 1.33 3.50
CA LEU A 70 1.82 2.30 3.99
C LEU A 70 2.37 3.28 2.95
N ASN A 71 2.15 3.06 1.67
CA ASN A 71 2.69 3.86 0.56
C ASN A 71 2.19 5.32 0.52
N HIS A 72 1.00 5.58 1.09
CA HIS A 72 0.36 6.90 1.11
C HIS A 72 0.70 7.73 2.36
N ILE A 73 1.53 7.18 3.25
CA ILE A 73 2.03 7.84 4.46
C ILE A 73 3.50 8.19 4.24
N GLY A 74 3.87 9.45 4.45
CA GLY A 74 5.26 9.88 4.37
C GLY A 74 6.12 9.15 5.42
N TYR A 75 7.31 8.69 5.02
CA TYR A 75 8.18 7.91 5.92
C TYR A 75 8.57 8.69 7.19
N HIS A 76 8.71 10.00 7.11
CA HIS A 76 8.94 10.87 8.27
C HIS A 76 7.74 10.89 9.23
N GLU A 77 6.52 10.65 8.71
CA GLU A 77 5.31 10.70 9.51
C GLU A 77 4.99 9.38 10.21
N LEU A 78 5.57 8.27 9.74
CA LEU A 78 5.26 6.94 10.28
C LEU A 78 5.54 6.82 11.78
N GLU A 79 6.60 7.44 12.29
CA GLU A 79 6.92 7.48 13.72
C GLU A 79 6.18 8.63 14.43
N ASP A 80 6.25 9.84 13.87
CA ASP A 80 5.75 11.05 14.52
C ASP A 80 4.24 11.03 14.74
N ARG A 81 3.50 10.37 13.85
CA ARG A 81 2.04 10.33 13.88
C ARG A 81 1.44 9.02 14.39
N ALA A 82 2.27 8.09 14.83
CA ALA A 82 1.79 6.87 15.49
C ALA A 82 1.02 7.24 16.78
N ARG A 83 -0.15 6.65 16.98
CA ARG A 83 -1.01 6.87 18.15
C ARG A 83 -1.48 5.53 18.72
N PRO A 84 -1.71 5.46 20.03
CA PRO A 84 -2.30 4.27 20.64
C PRO A 84 -3.72 4.01 20.11
N ALA A 85 -4.15 2.76 20.20
CA ALA A 85 -5.50 2.37 19.81
C ALA A 85 -6.55 3.21 20.57
N GLY A 86 -7.57 3.67 19.83
CA GLY A 86 -8.66 4.51 20.36
C GLY A 86 -8.34 6.00 20.50
N ALA A 87 -7.15 6.46 20.13
CA ALA A 87 -6.85 7.90 20.10
C ALA A 87 -7.73 8.59 19.02
N PRO A 88 -8.33 9.75 19.35
CA PRO A 88 -9.29 10.42 18.45
C PRO A 88 -8.63 10.98 17.17
N ASP A 89 -7.32 11.22 17.21
CA ASP A 89 -6.51 11.72 16.09
C ASP A 89 -5.68 10.62 15.41
N ARG A 90 -5.99 9.34 15.70
CA ARG A 90 -5.30 8.21 15.10
C ARG A 90 -5.59 8.16 13.60
N ARG A 91 -4.52 8.11 12.82
CA ARG A 91 -4.58 8.17 11.35
C ARG A 91 -4.98 6.81 10.77
N ALA A 92 -5.87 6.85 9.77
CA ALA A 92 -6.20 5.70 8.96
C ALA A 92 -5.06 5.32 8.01
N SER A 93 -4.87 4.02 7.79
CA SER A 93 -3.98 3.47 6.77
C SER A 93 -4.74 2.45 5.92
N GLY A 94 -4.85 2.73 4.63
CA GLY A 94 -5.54 1.86 3.68
C GLY A 94 -4.71 0.63 3.33
N LEU A 95 -5.41 -0.51 3.14
CA LEU A 95 -4.84 -1.78 2.73
C LEU A 95 -5.66 -2.39 1.58
N ALA A 96 -4.96 -2.91 0.57
CA ALA A 96 -5.59 -3.65 -0.52
C ALA A 96 -4.78 -4.92 -0.83
N GLY A 97 -5.47 -6.04 -1.02
CA GLY A 97 -4.83 -7.32 -1.31
C GLY A 97 -5.86 -8.40 -1.62
N ASP A 98 -5.46 -9.40 -2.41
CA ASP A 98 -6.37 -10.45 -2.89
C ASP A 98 -6.43 -11.64 -1.91
N ASP A 99 -5.42 -11.82 -1.05
CA ASP A 99 -5.39 -12.87 -0.02
C ASP A 99 -5.91 -12.31 1.32
N PRO A 100 -7.08 -12.76 1.82
CA PRO A 100 -7.65 -12.28 3.06
C PRO A 100 -6.78 -12.51 4.30
N ALA A 101 -6.02 -13.61 4.34
CA ALA A 101 -5.11 -13.91 5.45
C ALA A 101 -3.91 -12.95 5.46
N ALA A 102 -3.35 -12.67 4.28
CA ALA A 102 -2.29 -11.69 4.11
C ALA A 102 -2.75 -10.28 4.52
N VAL A 103 -3.93 -9.85 4.06
CA VAL A 103 -4.51 -8.56 4.44
C VAL A 103 -4.76 -8.48 5.95
N ALA A 104 -5.22 -9.56 6.58
CA ALA A 104 -5.42 -9.60 8.03
C ALA A 104 -4.09 -9.44 8.80
N ALA A 105 -3.03 -10.12 8.38
CA ALA A 105 -1.71 -10.00 9.00
C ALA A 105 -1.12 -8.59 8.85
N VAL A 106 -1.28 -7.96 7.68
CA VAL A 106 -0.82 -6.56 7.46
C VAL A 106 -1.68 -5.58 8.24
N ALA A 107 -2.99 -5.83 8.41
CA ALA A 107 -3.85 -5.02 9.26
C ALA A 107 -3.41 -5.04 10.72
N GLU A 108 -3.05 -6.22 11.24
CA GLU A 108 -2.50 -6.35 12.60
C GLU A 108 -1.17 -5.59 12.74
N LEU A 109 -0.26 -5.71 11.77
CA LEU A 109 0.97 -4.93 11.74
C LEU A 109 0.68 -3.43 11.76
N THR A 110 -0.25 -2.97 10.93
CA THR A 110 -0.66 -1.56 10.81
C THR A 110 -1.20 -1.02 12.13
N ASP A 111 -2.05 -1.79 12.81
CA ASP A 111 -2.57 -1.45 14.14
C ASP A 111 -1.45 -1.35 15.18
N ARG A 112 -0.55 -2.31 15.20
CA ARG A 112 0.59 -2.35 16.15
C ARG A 112 1.57 -1.18 15.98
N ILE A 113 1.75 -0.68 14.76
CA ILE A 113 2.61 0.48 14.51
C ILE A 113 1.89 1.83 14.71
N GLY A 114 0.62 1.83 15.15
CA GLY A 114 -0.06 3.02 15.60
C GLY A 114 -1.02 3.66 14.59
N TYR A 115 -1.53 2.90 13.63
CA TYR A 115 -2.46 3.35 12.60
C TYR A 115 -3.73 2.49 12.56
N ASP A 116 -4.87 3.09 12.20
CA ASP A 116 -6.13 2.36 12.03
C ASP A 116 -6.18 1.71 10.63
N PRO A 117 -6.19 0.37 10.53
CA PRO A 117 -6.23 -0.30 9.24
C PRO A 117 -7.60 -0.20 8.59
N VAL A 118 -7.65 0.30 7.34
CA VAL A 118 -8.86 0.35 6.50
C VAL A 118 -8.70 -0.62 5.34
N ARG A 119 -9.50 -1.67 5.32
CA ARG A 119 -9.48 -2.69 4.26
C ARG A 119 -10.31 -2.22 3.07
N LEU A 120 -9.67 -2.07 1.91
CA LEU A 120 -10.29 -1.56 0.68
C LEU A 120 -10.84 -2.67 -0.23
N GLY A 121 -10.37 -3.91 -0.05
CA GLY A 121 -10.69 -5.04 -0.92
C GLY A 121 -9.47 -5.56 -1.66
N GLY A 122 -9.66 -6.10 -2.87
CA GLY A 122 -8.58 -6.63 -3.70
C GLY A 122 -7.56 -5.58 -4.15
N LEU A 123 -6.44 -6.03 -4.73
CA LEU A 123 -5.35 -5.14 -5.18
C LEU A 123 -5.81 -3.98 -6.07
N PRO A 124 -6.79 -4.14 -6.99
CA PRO A 124 -7.28 -3.02 -7.80
C PRO A 124 -7.80 -1.84 -6.96
N ALA A 125 -8.40 -2.10 -5.79
CA ALA A 125 -8.87 -1.05 -4.89
C ALA A 125 -7.73 -0.20 -4.30
N GLY A 126 -6.49 -0.71 -4.31
CA GLY A 126 -5.30 0.00 -3.86
C GLY A 126 -4.91 1.22 -4.70
N ARG A 127 -5.55 1.43 -5.86
CA ARG A 127 -5.30 2.59 -6.72
C ARG A 127 -5.59 3.92 -6.01
N VAL A 128 -6.57 3.96 -5.14
CA VAL A 128 -6.89 5.16 -4.34
C VAL A 128 -5.75 5.58 -3.40
N LEU A 129 -4.82 4.67 -3.12
CA LEU A 129 -3.65 4.92 -2.28
C LEU A 129 -2.43 5.45 -3.07
N GLN A 130 -2.49 5.46 -4.41
CA GLN A 130 -1.38 5.88 -5.26
C GLN A 130 -1.23 7.40 -5.30
N PRO A 131 -0.07 7.92 -5.74
CA PRO A 131 0.10 9.34 -6.02
C PRO A 131 -1.01 9.87 -6.91
N GLY A 132 -1.62 11.00 -6.53
CA GLY A 132 -2.78 11.57 -7.21
C GLY A 132 -4.13 11.01 -6.75
N GLY A 133 -4.15 9.93 -5.99
CA GLY A 133 -5.37 9.39 -5.40
C GLY A 133 -5.91 10.22 -4.21
N PRO A 134 -7.17 10.01 -3.83
CA PRO A 134 -7.91 10.88 -2.90
C PRO A 134 -7.35 10.90 -1.47
N VAL A 135 -6.59 9.89 -1.08
CA VAL A 135 -6.06 9.77 0.29
C VAL A 135 -4.53 9.85 0.34
N PHE A 136 -3.86 9.98 -0.81
CA PHE A 136 -2.41 10.03 -0.87
C PHE A 136 -1.87 11.29 -0.16
N GLY A 137 -0.96 11.07 0.81
CA GLY A 137 -0.35 12.17 1.58
C GLY A 137 -1.31 12.89 2.53
N GLN A 138 -2.57 12.43 2.66
CA GLN A 138 -3.54 13.03 3.55
C GLN A 138 -3.43 12.46 4.98
N VAL A 139 -3.68 13.31 5.98
CA VAL A 139 -3.76 12.91 7.40
C VAL A 139 -5.24 12.80 7.74
N LEU A 140 -5.79 11.62 7.69
CA LEU A 140 -7.23 11.35 7.81
C LEU A 140 -7.49 10.33 8.92
N THR A 141 -8.53 10.56 9.71
CA THR A 141 -9.16 9.52 10.54
C THR A 141 -9.95 8.55 9.68
N VAL A 142 -10.38 7.40 10.23
CA VAL A 142 -11.14 6.39 9.45
C VAL A 142 -12.38 6.99 8.78
N PRO A 143 -13.26 7.76 9.47
CA PRO A 143 -14.45 8.34 8.82
C PRO A 143 -14.12 9.34 7.69
N GLU A 144 -13.01 10.07 7.81
CA GLU A 144 -12.56 11.02 6.77
C GLU A 144 -11.99 10.27 5.57
N PHE A 145 -11.21 9.22 5.82
CA PHE A 145 -10.64 8.35 4.79
C PHE A 145 -11.74 7.69 3.95
N GLU A 146 -12.72 7.07 4.60
CA GLU A 146 -13.85 6.44 3.93
C GLU A 146 -14.65 7.42 3.08
N ARG A 147 -14.90 8.63 3.59
CA ARG A 147 -15.56 9.68 2.83
C ARG A 147 -14.78 10.09 1.58
N ALA A 148 -13.45 10.27 1.70
CA ALA A 148 -12.60 10.64 0.57
C ALA A 148 -12.64 9.56 -0.54
N VAL A 149 -12.54 8.29 -0.18
CA VAL A 149 -12.63 7.17 -1.12
C VAL A 149 -14.00 7.11 -1.80
N HIS A 150 -15.10 7.30 -1.04
CA HIS A 150 -16.47 7.27 -1.61
C HIS A 150 -16.75 8.46 -2.55
N GLN A 151 -16.19 9.63 -2.27
CA GLN A 151 -16.34 10.80 -3.13
C GLN A 151 -15.62 10.62 -4.46
N ASP A 152 -14.42 10.05 -4.45
CA ASP A 152 -13.65 9.75 -5.64
C ASP A 152 -14.40 8.76 -6.56
N ALA A 153 -14.92 7.68 -5.99
CA ALA A 153 -15.71 6.69 -6.74
C ALA A 153 -16.93 7.29 -7.47
N ARG A 154 -17.58 8.30 -6.87
CA ARG A 154 -18.71 9.00 -7.50
C ARG A 154 -18.30 9.97 -8.61
N SER A 155 -17.08 10.49 -8.55
CA SER A 155 -16.56 11.43 -9.56
C SER A 155 -16.12 10.71 -10.84
N LEU A 156 -15.90 9.40 -10.76
CA LEU A 156 -15.50 8.53 -11.88
C LEU A 156 -16.70 7.80 -12.54
N SER A 157 -17.91 7.98 -12.02
CA SER A 157 -19.16 7.38 -12.54
C SER A 157 -19.93 8.34 -13.43
#